data_facfbe1c4be6b07eba8e673ee6cb0ff6
#
_entry.id   facfbe1c4be6b07eba8e673ee6cb0ff6
#
_cell.length_a   1.000
_cell.length_b   1.000
_cell.length_c   1.000
_cell.angle_alpha   90.00
_cell.angle_beta   90.00
_cell.angle_gamma   90.00
#
_symmetry.space_group_name_H-M   'P 1'
#
loop_
_entity.id
_entity.type
_entity.pdbx_description
1 polymer ?
#
loop_
_entity_poly.entity_id
_entity_poly.type
_entity_poly.pdbx_seq_one_letter_code
_entity_poly.pdbx_strand_id
1 'polypeptide(L)'
;MGGWRKWLEEESEYQWLSFAGFAIFVILGSIYINASSDLAGVNSGTLHENGTGDRLLEVTDSMSXWESXTGRYVLDGSEKIENYQFSGCISESATIKLICPGTNGIVXVEKGNGWXEVNVTXTNHFATHASMGDGSSLVVLSNGIXSSFLAYDFETNTKLSNIAEYDGESVIINSVMSKGENRWLAGGKILLSIGNEANPPSREAVFDIIYNTQNQLLXINPLHIDYSNDGEIHSIIALEDGAFFAAGTNKAIMFGANEHTKFEHSSRVVIEDLNGDIWLYGTTGDDFXVRISEGEVYVESLSEPLXFLPEIGFLXDGKIVLHGVSDDGSHEALNXDVDARGSLTSLRGIFDFXFIISSLLVIGLMTWNVGDAISKGEIF
;
A
#
# COMPACT_ATOMS: atom_id res chain seq x y z
N MET A 1 -61.54 -22.30 4.58
CA MET A 1 -60.10 -22.58 4.63
C MET A 1 -59.68 -23.42 3.44
N GLY A 2 -59.38 -22.86 2.30
CA GLY A 2 -59.10 -23.67 1.10
C GLY A 2 -58.34 -23.00 -0.03
N GLY A 3 -58.08 -21.73 0.07
CA GLY A 3 -57.52 -20.97 -1.08
C GLY A 3 -56.09 -21.39 -1.47
N TRP A 4 -55.19 -21.51 -0.50
CA TRP A 4 -53.78 -21.78 -0.79
C TRP A 4 -53.52 -23.25 -1.17
N ARG A 5 -54.31 -24.21 -0.63
CA ARG A 5 -54.24 -25.63 -1.04
C ARG A 5 -54.67 -25.81 -2.49
N LYS A 6 -55.78 -25.15 -2.87
CA LYS A 6 -56.30 -25.22 -4.24
C LYS A 6 -55.27 -24.63 -5.24
N TRP A 7 -54.58 -23.59 -4.84
CA TRP A 7 -53.50 -22.96 -5.66
C TRP A 7 -52.28 -23.90 -5.85
N LEU A 8 -51.95 -24.70 -4.81
CA LEU A 8 -50.87 -25.64 -4.91
C LEU A 8 -51.27 -26.96 -5.67
N GLU A 9 -52.55 -27.29 -5.68
CA GLU A 9 -53.08 -28.50 -6.31
C GLU A 9 -53.49 -28.28 -7.76
N GLU A 10 -53.61 -27.04 -8.23
CA GLU A 10 -53.93 -26.75 -9.60
C GLU A 10 -52.77 -27.10 -10.52
N GLU A 11 -52.90 -28.09 -11.37
CA GLU A 11 -51.91 -28.48 -12.39
C GLU A 11 -51.60 -27.25 -13.25
N SER A 12 -50.46 -26.66 -13.08
CA SER A 12 -50.05 -25.52 -13.84
C SER A 12 -49.55 -25.97 -15.21
N GLU A 13 -50.26 -25.57 -16.26
CA GLU A 13 -49.76 -25.68 -17.64
C GLU A 13 -48.40 -24.96 -17.81
N TYR A 14 -48.02 -24.21 -16.80
CA TYR A 14 -46.82 -23.38 -16.79
C TYR A 14 -45.77 -23.85 -15.78
N GLN A 15 -45.77 -25.16 -15.40
CA GLN A 15 -44.72 -25.69 -14.48
C GLN A 15 -43.28 -25.38 -14.97
N TRP A 16 -43.09 -25.49 -16.29
CA TRP A 16 -41.82 -25.14 -16.90
C TRP A 16 -41.42 -23.67 -16.64
N LEU A 17 -42.41 -22.76 -16.53
CA LEU A 17 -42.21 -21.34 -16.27
C LEU A 17 -41.64 -21.15 -14.85
N SER A 18 -42.11 -21.96 -13.88
CA SER A 18 -41.57 -21.94 -12.50
C SER A 18 -40.12 -22.39 -12.46
N PHE A 19 -39.80 -23.46 -13.22
CA PHE A 19 -38.40 -23.92 -13.33
C PHE A 19 -37.53 -22.85 -14.03
N ALA A 20 -38.01 -22.27 -15.10
CA ALA A 20 -37.29 -21.21 -15.80
C ALA A 20 -37.08 -19.97 -14.88
N GLY A 21 -38.12 -19.57 -14.16
CA GLY A 21 -38.05 -18.47 -13.20
C GLY A 21 -37.06 -18.76 -12.07
N PHE A 22 -37.04 -19.98 -11.55
CA PHE A 22 -36.07 -20.40 -10.54
C PHE A 22 -34.63 -20.39 -11.08
N ALA A 23 -34.43 -20.91 -12.31
CA ALA A 23 -33.11 -20.90 -12.95
C ALA A 23 -32.60 -19.46 -13.13
N ILE A 24 -33.47 -18.56 -13.58
CA ILE A 24 -33.14 -17.13 -13.72
C ILE A 24 -32.80 -16.52 -12.35
N PHE A 25 -33.59 -16.81 -11.31
CA PHE A 25 -33.34 -16.34 -9.94
C PHE A 25 -31.97 -16.81 -9.43
N VAL A 26 -31.62 -18.10 -9.64
CA VAL A 26 -30.32 -18.63 -9.22
C VAL A 26 -29.18 -17.96 -9.98
N ILE A 27 -29.30 -17.80 -11.29
CA ILE A 27 -28.26 -17.17 -12.12
C ILE A 27 -28.08 -15.71 -11.70
N LEU A 28 -29.14 -14.92 -11.65
CA LEU A 28 -29.07 -13.49 -11.31
C LEU A 28 -28.62 -13.30 -9.85
N GLY A 29 -29.12 -14.12 -8.94
CA GLY A 29 -28.70 -14.09 -7.53
C GLY A 29 -27.22 -14.42 -7.36
N SER A 30 -26.75 -15.45 -8.07
CA SER A 30 -25.32 -15.83 -8.05
C SER A 30 -24.43 -14.71 -8.61
N ILE A 31 -24.83 -14.11 -9.73
CA ILE A 31 -24.10 -12.98 -10.33
C ILE A 31 -24.05 -11.81 -9.34
N TYR A 32 -25.19 -11.47 -8.72
CA TYR A 32 -25.30 -10.36 -7.78
C TYR A 32 -24.42 -10.59 -6.54
N ILE A 33 -24.49 -11.81 -5.97
CA ILE A 33 -23.67 -12.16 -4.79
C ILE A 33 -22.18 -12.15 -5.15
N ASN A 34 -21.81 -12.67 -6.33
CA ASN A 34 -20.43 -12.67 -6.78
C ASN A 34 -19.91 -11.24 -6.99
N ALA A 35 -20.70 -10.38 -7.61
CA ALA A 35 -20.35 -8.95 -7.78
C ALA A 35 -20.20 -8.22 -6.44
N SER A 36 -20.96 -8.65 -5.40
CA SER A 36 -20.83 -8.07 -4.05
C SER A 36 -19.61 -8.61 -3.26
N SER A 37 -18.84 -9.55 -3.84
CA SER A 37 -17.61 -10.05 -3.22
C SER A 37 -16.42 -9.13 -3.45
N ASP A 38 -16.48 -8.29 -4.47
CA ASP A 38 -15.41 -7.34 -4.78
C ASP A 38 -15.34 -6.24 -3.72
N LEU A 39 -14.16 -5.70 -3.53
CA LEU A 39 -13.94 -4.61 -2.58
C LEU A 39 -14.76 -3.39 -2.97
N ALA A 40 -15.63 -2.97 -2.06
CA ALA A 40 -16.54 -1.85 -2.29
C ALA A 40 -15.82 -0.51 -2.15
N GLY A 41 -16.38 0.51 -2.78
CA GLY A 41 -15.90 1.89 -2.62
C GLY A 41 -14.59 2.19 -3.35
N VAL A 42 -14.19 1.31 -4.28
CA VAL A 42 -12.99 1.53 -5.10
C VAL A 42 -13.36 2.41 -6.29
N ASN A 43 -12.68 3.54 -6.42
CA ASN A 43 -12.95 4.49 -7.50
C ASN A 43 -11.63 5.03 -8.06
N SER A 44 -11.46 4.95 -9.37
CA SER A 44 -10.38 5.65 -10.04
C SER A 44 -10.63 7.16 -10.00
N GLY A 45 -9.58 7.95 -9.88
CA GLY A 45 -9.72 9.40 -9.79
C GLY A 45 -8.39 10.12 -9.95
N THR A 46 -8.45 11.42 -9.96
CA THR A 46 -7.28 12.28 -9.94
C THR A 46 -7.15 12.90 -8.54
N LEU A 47 -5.96 12.85 -7.97
CA LEU A 47 -5.68 13.45 -6.65
C LEU A 47 -5.80 14.96 -6.64
N HIS A 48 -5.65 15.58 -7.80
CA HIS A 48 -5.62 17.03 -7.91
C HIS A 48 -6.84 17.52 -8.72
N GLU A 49 -7.57 18.48 -8.17
CA GLU A 49 -8.72 19.09 -8.85
C GLU A 49 -8.37 19.68 -10.22
N ASN A 50 -7.11 20.00 -10.44
CA ASN A 50 -6.62 20.58 -11.68
C ASN A 50 -6.12 19.55 -12.70
N GLY A 51 -6.21 18.26 -12.41
CA GLY A 51 -5.98 17.16 -13.36
C GLY A 51 -4.69 17.24 -14.16
N THR A 52 -3.60 17.65 -13.53
CA THR A 52 -2.36 17.98 -14.24
C THR A 52 -1.54 16.76 -14.65
N GLY A 53 -1.85 15.58 -14.14
CA GLY A 53 -1.05 14.39 -14.40
C GLY A 53 0.37 14.46 -13.81
N ASP A 54 0.58 15.30 -12.81
CA ASP A 54 1.89 15.40 -12.13
C ASP A 54 2.09 14.19 -11.21
N ARG A 55 3.35 13.76 -11.08
CA ARG A 55 3.72 12.62 -10.24
C ARG A 55 3.80 13.06 -8.77
N LEU A 56 3.11 12.35 -7.91
CA LEU A 56 3.22 12.52 -6.46
C LEU A 56 4.50 11.83 -5.98
N LEU A 57 5.33 12.53 -5.22
CA LEU A 57 6.59 12.00 -4.70
C LEU A 57 6.50 11.65 -3.21
N GLU A 58 5.73 12.41 -2.45
CA GLU A 58 5.61 12.23 -1.00
C GLU A 58 4.39 12.97 -0.46
N VAL A 59 3.82 12.47 0.61
CA VAL A 59 2.72 13.12 1.35
C VAL A 59 3.05 13.09 2.85
N THR A 60 2.83 14.23 3.49
CA THR A 60 2.85 14.37 4.95
C THR A 60 1.49 14.91 5.41
N ASP A 61 1.27 15.05 6.71
CA ASP A 61 0.00 15.55 7.26
C ASP A 61 -0.42 16.91 6.71
N SER A 62 0.54 17.75 6.32
CA SER A 62 0.26 19.13 5.90
C SER A 62 0.70 19.46 4.46
N MET A 63 1.57 18.67 3.87
CA MET A 63 2.22 18.98 2.60
C MET A 63 2.30 17.78 1.66
N SER A 64 2.43 18.08 0.36
CA SER A 64 2.69 17.06 -0.65
C SER A 64 3.74 17.51 -1.66
N UNK A 65 4.63 16.75 -2.21
CA UNK A 65 5.58 16.96 -3.03
C UNK A 65 5.24 16.45 -4.31
N TRP A 66 5.43 17.10 -5.24
CA TRP A 66 5.02 16.75 -6.61
C TRP A 66 6.12 16.96 -7.63
N GLU A 67 6.08 16.21 -8.72
CA GLU A 67 6.97 16.36 -9.88
C GLU A 67 6.12 16.56 -11.15
N SER A 68 6.51 17.62 -11.86
CA SER A 68 5.85 18.01 -13.11
C SER A 68 6.84 18.06 -14.28
N UNK A 69 6.34 18.28 -15.12
CA UNK A 69 7.09 18.42 -16.23
C UNK A 69 8.05 19.50 -16.24
N THR A 70 7.72 20.57 -15.55
CA THR A 70 8.59 21.75 -15.45
C THR A 70 9.56 21.73 -14.27
N GLY A 71 9.44 20.77 -13.40
CA GLY A 71 10.25 20.60 -12.18
C GLY A 71 9.39 20.19 -11.01
N ARG A 72 9.99 20.21 -9.82
CA ARG A 72 9.33 19.77 -8.59
C ARG A 72 8.76 20.95 -7.80
N TYR A 73 7.69 20.69 -7.06
CA TYR A 73 7.04 21.69 -6.22
C TYR A 73 6.42 21.02 -4.99
N VAL A 74 6.22 21.85 -3.97
CA VAL A 74 5.53 21.45 -2.74
C VAL A 74 4.19 22.20 -2.70
N LEU A 75 3.12 21.50 -2.33
CA LEU A 75 1.85 22.12 -1.95
C LEU A 75 1.76 22.12 -0.42
N ASP A 76 1.61 23.30 0.17
CA ASP A 76 1.29 23.50 1.59
C ASP A 76 -0.16 24.02 1.62
N GLY A 77 -1.10 23.13 1.82
CA GLY A 77 -2.51 23.46 1.61
C GLY A 77 -2.75 23.92 0.17
N SER A 78 -3.15 25.17 -0.02
CA SER A 78 -3.37 25.76 -1.35
C SER A 78 -2.16 26.54 -1.89
N GLU A 79 -1.09 26.71 -1.10
CA GLU A 79 0.11 27.42 -1.53
C GLU A 79 1.06 26.52 -2.30
N LYS A 80 1.39 26.89 -3.54
CA LYS A 80 2.33 26.16 -4.38
C LYS A 80 3.72 26.82 -4.30
N ILE A 81 4.71 26.05 -3.83
CA ILE A 81 6.10 26.48 -3.69
C ILE A 81 6.91 25.77 -4.79
N GLU A 82 7.34 26.52 -5.80
CA GLU A 82 8.02 25.99 -6.99
C GLU A 82 9.55 26.07 -6.93
N ASN A 83 10.20 25.35 -7.82
CA ASN A 83 11.64 25.41 -8.15
C ASN A 83 12.58 24.69 -7.18
N TYR A 84 12.14 23.64 -6.52
CA TYR A 84 13.05 22.81 -5.72
C TYR A 84 13.48 21.56 -6.49
N GLN A 85 14.78 21.26 -6.45
CA GLN A 85 15.35 20.03 -7.03
C GLN A 85 15.60 19.03 -5.89
N PHE A 86 14.55 18.35 -5.46
CA PHE A 86 14.64 17.32 -4.43
C PHE A 86 14.09 15.98 -4.95
N SER A 87 14.55 14.89 -4.36
CA SER A 87 14.17 13.52 -4.74
C SER A 87 12.94 13.00 -3.99
N GLY A 88 12.54 13.68 -2.93
CA GLY A 88 11.39 13.37 -2.09
C GLY A 88 11.48 14.20 -0.83
N CYS A 89 10.49 14.17 0.04
CA CYS A 89 10.48 14.95 1.28
C CYS A 89 9.91 14.11 2.41
N ILE A 90 10.45 14.31 3.61
CA ILE A 90 9.94 13.65 4.83
C ILE A 90 9.87 14.70 5.94
N SER A 91 8.84 14.70 6.73
CA SER A 91 8.75 15.52 7.94
C SER A 91 9.25 14.71 9.15
N GLU A 92 9.49 15.13 10.37
CA GLU A 92 9.11 16.32 11.06
C GLU A 92 9.63 16.42 12.46
N SER A 93 9.89 17.59 12.87
CA SER A 93 10.01 17.91 14.29
C SER A 93 9.23 19.20 14.57
N ALA A 94 9.19 19.61 15.82
CA ALA A 94 8.50 20.86 16.21
C ALA A 94 9.07 22.11 15.53
N THR A 95 10.32 22.05 15.04
CA THR A 95 11.01 23.19 14.43
C THR A 95 11.29 23.01 12.95
N ILE A 96 11.30 21.79 12.45
CA ILE A 96 11.56 21.44 11.05
C ILE A 96 10.31 20.73 10.53
N LYS A 97 9.64 21.37 9.58
CA LYS A 97 8.40 20.81 9.00
C LYS A 97 8.69 19.79 7.90
N LEU A 98 9.71 20.07 7.08
CA LEU A 98 10.03 19.19 5.96
C LEU A 98 11.54 19.11 5.72
N ILE A 99 12.00 17.90 5.39
CA ILE A 99 13.38 17.65 4.92
C ILE A 99 13.28 17.02 3.54
N CYS A 100 13.80 17.69 2.52
CA CYS A 100 13.72 17.25 1.14
C CYS A 100 15.11 16.99 0.58
N PRO A 101 15.53 15.72 0.48
CA PRO A 101 16.79 15.37 -0.17
C PRO A 101 16.85 15.88 -1.61
N GLY A 102 17.95 16.48 -1.98
CA GLY A 102 18.16 17.05 -3.31
C GLY A 102 19.48 16.64 -3.94
N THR A 103 19.78 17.24 -5.06
CA THR A 103 21.00 16.94 -5.84
C THR A 103 22.26 17.50 -5.18
N ASN A 104 23.41 16.91 -5.52
CA ASN A 104 24.75 17.37 -5.10
C ASN A 104 24.93 17.47 -3.58
N GLY A 105 24.33 16.56 -2.82
CA GLY A 105 24.45 16.52 -1.36
C GLY A 105 23.71 17.67 -0.66
N ILE A 106 22.79 18.32 -1.34
CA ILE A 106 21.94 19.38 -0.76
C ILE A 106 20.64 18.75 -0.26
N VAL A 107 20.20 19.28 0.88
CA VAL A 107 18.92 18.92 1.49
C VAL A 107 18.15 20.21 1.78
N UNK A 108 17.03 20.52 1.42
CA UNK A 108 16.32 21.47 1.54
C UNK A 108 15.60 21.28 2.65
N VAL A 109 15.56 22.02 3.64
CA VAL A 109 14.93 21.96 4.95
C VAL A 109 13.95 23.12 5.15
N GLU A 110 12.71 22.81 5.48
CA GLU A 110 11.70 23.85 5.81
C GLU A 110 11.65 24.00 7.34
N LYS A 111 11.91 25.20 7.84
CA LYS A 111 11.99 25.51 9.28
C LYS A 111 10.88 26.47 9.78
N GLY A 112 9.73 26.50 9.12
CA GLY A 112 8.60 27.34 9.53
C GLY A 112 8.74 28.82 9.21
N ASN A 113 9.93 29.30 8.89
CA ASN A 113 10.23 30.67 8.46
C ASN A 113 10.88 30.73 7.07
N GLY A 114 10.83 29.61 6.37
CA GLY A 114 11.31 29.46 5.00
C GLY A 114 12.26 28.29 4.81
N TRP A 115 12.67 28.15 3.57
CA TRP A 115 13.50 27.03 3.13
C TRP A 115 15.00 27.34 3.18
N UNK A 116 15.69 26.35 3.60
CA UNK A 116 17.02 26.46 3.66
C UNK A 116 17.65 25.36 2.89
N GLU A 117 18.66 25.70 2.32
CA GLU A 117 19.50 24.68 1.70
C GLU A 117 20.66 24.34 2.62
N VAL A 118 20.79 23.06 2.92
CA VAL A 118 21.85 22.52 3.77
C VAL A 118 22.71 21.57 2.92
N ASN A 119 24.00 21.87 2.81
CA ASN A 119 24.96 20.99 2.13
C ASN A 119 25.50 19.97 3.14
N VAL A 120 25.06 18.72 3.06
CA VAL A 120 25.40 17.65 4.01
C VAL A 120 26.71 16.95 3.64
N THR A 121 27.21 17.12 2.42
CA THR A 121 28.49 16.53 1.98
C THR A 121 29.15 17.29 0.81
N UNK A 122 30.17 17.26 0.83
CA UNK A 122 30.90 17.92 -0.08
C UNK A 122 31.41 17.08 -1.18
N THR A 123 31.05 15.91 -1.12
CA THR A 123 31.49 14.94 -2.14
C THR A 123 30.49 14.86 -3.30
N ASN A 124 30.81 14.06 -4.32
CA ASN A 124 29.91 13.86 -5.48
C ASN A 124 28.74 12.90 -5.15
N HIS A 125 28.27 12.91 -3.94
CA HIS A 125 27.07 12.19 -3.52
C HIS A 125 25.86 13.10 -3.61
N PHE A 126 24.70 12.54 -3.94
CA PHE A 126 23.42 13.22 -3.85
C PHE A 126 22.58 12.53 -2.76
N ALA A 127 21.80 13.31 -2.04
CA ALA A 127 20.89 12.78 -1.03
C ALA A 127 19.69 12.15 -1.72
N THR A 128 19.32 10.91 -1.33
CA THR A 128 18.15 10.21 -1.88
C THR A 128 16.99 10.16 -0.88
N HIS A 129 17.31 10.00 0.39
CA HIS A 129 16.32 9.94 1.48
C HIS A 129 16.87 10.66 2.70
N ALA A 130 15.97 11.16 3.53
CA ALA A 130 16.28 11.64 4.87
C ALA A 130 15.16 11.27 5.81
N SER A 131 15.48 10.92 7.04
CA SER A 131 14.48 10.59 8.06
C SER A 131 14.92 11.14 9.40
N MET A 132 14.03 11.85 10.08
CA MET A 132 14.31 12.44 11.38
C MET A 132 14.21 11.41 12.51
N GLY A 133 15.09 11.52 13.48
CA GLY A 133 15.02 10.82 14.75
C GLY A 133 15.09 11.81 15.90
N ASP A 134 15.24 11.32 17.11
CA ASP A 134 15.33 12.16 18.32
C ASP A 134 16.72 12.79 18.44
N GLY A 135 16.85 14.04 18.02
CA GLY A 135 18.08 14.82 18.08
C GLY A 135 19.09 14.53 16.98
N SER A 136 18.75 13.64 16.04
CA SER A 136 19.57 13.39 14.85
C SER A 136 18.68 12.95 13.69
N SER A 137 19.19 13.09 12.49
CA SER A 137 18.52 12.63 11.26
C SER A 137 19.45 11.67 10.52
N LEU A 138 18.88 10.65 9.89
CA LEU A 138 19.61 9.82 8.94
C LEU A 138 19.45 10.41 7.55
N VAL A 139 20.55 10.61 6.85
CA VAL A 139 20.58 10.97 5.44
C VAL A 139 21.15 9.79 4.66
N VAL A 140 20.41 9.32 3.66
CA VAL A 140 20.91 8.33 2.71
C VAL A 140 21.49 9.09 1.52
N LEU A 141 22.73 8.80 1.23
CA LEU A 141 23.51 9.38 0.14
C LEU A 141 23.73 8.33 -0.94
N SER A 142 23.71 8.74 -2.20
CA SER A 142 24.04 7.87 -3.33
C SER A 142 25.15 8.48 -4.17
N ASN A 143 26.06 7.64 -4.63
CA ASN A 143 27.04 8.02 -5.65
C ASN A 143 26.63 7.55 -7.05
N GLY A 144 25.38 7.15 -7.20
CA GLY A 144 24.84 6.59 -8.45
C GLY A 144 24.91 5.05 -8.55
N ILE A 145 25.61 4.42 -7.60
CA ILE A 145 25.76 2.94 -7.56
C ILE A 145 25.30 2.38 -6.22
N UNK A 146 25.69 2.91 -5.06
CA UNK A 146 25.40 2.46 -3.86
C UNK A 146 24.88 3.51 -3.07
N SER A 147 24.26 3.10 -2.13
CA SER A 147 23.83 3.97 -1.03
C SER A 147 24.81 3.93 0.14
N SER A 148 25.00 5.07 0.77
CA SER A 148 25.75 5.23 2.02
C SER A 148 24.94 6.08 3.00
N PHE A 149 25.34 6.11 4.27
CA PHE A 149 24.53 6.65 5.35
C PHE A 149 25.31 7.71 6.14
N LEU A 150 24.62 8.76 6.57
CA LEU A 150 25.20 9.86 7.33
C LEU A 150 24.23 10.30 8.43
N ALA A 151 24.69 10.36 9.66
CA ALA A 151 23.93 10.99 10.75
C ALA A 151 24.20 12.50 10.74
N TYR A 152 23.13 13.28 10.79
CA TYR A 152 23.17 14.75 10.63
C TYR A 152 22.18 15.40 11.59
N ASP A 153 22.55 16.55 12.13
CA ASP A 153 21.67 17.42 12.92
C ASP A 153 21.31 18.66 12.09
N PHE A 154 20.08 18.71 11.58
CA PHE A 154 19.59 19.81 10.77
C PHE A 154 19.25 21.06 11.59
N GLU A 155 19.07 20.95 12.91
CA GLU A 155 18.85 22.13 13.76
C GLU A 155 20.13 22.95 13.93
N THR A 156 21.22 22.25 14.24
CA THR A 156 22.53 22.89 14.42
C THR A 156 23.38 22.94 13.16
N ASN A 157 22.92 22.33 12.07
CA ASN A 157 23.67 22.15 10.82
C ASN A 157 25.01 21.44 11.05
N THR A 158 24.98 20.36 11.81
CA THR A 158 26.19 19.64 12.22
C THR A 158 26.17 18.20 11.71
N LYS A 159 27.28 17.82 11.05
CA LYS A 159 27.54 16.44 10.67
C LYS A 159 27.90 15.65 11.94
N LEU A 160 27.12 14.62 12.27
CA LEU A 160 27.26 13.85 13.52
C LEU A 160 28.13 12.59 13.36
N SER A 161 28.21 12.00 12.16
CA SER A 161 29.03 10.81 11.90
C SER A 161 29.88 10.99 10.65
N ASN A 162 30.81 10.06 10.42
CA ASN A 162 31.38 9.86 9.09
C ASN A 162 30.36 9.16 8.20
N ILE A 163 30.55 9.23 6.89
CA ILE A 163 29.75 8.48 5.92
C ILE A 163 30.04 6.99 6.15
N ALA A 164 29.02 6.19 6.30
CA ALA A 164 29.09 4.74 6.54
C ALA A 164 28.48 3.97 5.37
N GLU A 165 29.08 2.83 5.05
CA GLU A 165 28.58 1.89 4.02
C GLU A 165 28.36 0.52 4.66
N TYR A 166 27.49 -0.28 4.06
CA TYR A 166 27.22 -1.63 4.57
C TYR A 166 28.32 -2.58 4.10
N ASP A 167 29.23 -2.90 5.03
CA ASP A 167 30.20 -4.01 4.98
C ASP A 167 30.85 -4.29 3.60
N GLY A 168 31.01 -3.23 2.79
CA GLY A 168 31.59 -3.33 1.44
C GLY A 168 30.67 -3.88 0.36
N GLU A 169 29.41 -4.12 0.67
CA GLU A 169 28.40 -4.54 -0.31
C GLU A 169 27.67 -3.31 -0.91
N SER A 170 27.27 -3.41 -2.17
CA SER A 170 26.51 -2.36 -2.84
C SER A 170 25.02 -2.47 -2.48
N VAL A 171 24.56 -1.49 -1.73
CA VAL A 171 23.17 -1.42 -1.27
C VAL A 171 22.46 -0.25 -1.98
N ILE A 172 21.23 -0.45 -2.41
CA ILE A 172 20.33 0.63 -2.87
C ILE A 172 19.16 0.68 -1.89
N ILE A 173 18.93 1.87 -1.33
CA ILE A 173 17.85 2.09 -0.37
C ILE A 173 16.68 2.79 -1.07
N ASN A 174 15.48 2.27 -0.88
CA ASN A 174 14.22 2.78 -1.45
C ASN A 174 13.35 3.46 -0.41
N SER A 175 13.52 3.12 0.88
CA SER A 175 12.67 3.64 1.94
C SER A 175 13.43 3.68 3.27
N VAL A 176 13.16 4.72 4.07
CA VAL A 176 13.75 4.87 5.41
C VAL A 176 12.67 5.38 6.36
N MET A 177 12.62 4.80 7.57
CA MET A 177 11.66 5.16 8.60
C MET A 177 12.37 5.27 9.97
N SER A 178 12.07 6.32 10.72
CA SER A 178 12.62 6.51 12.08
C SER A 178 11.98 5.54 13.07
N LYS A 179 12.81 4.97 13.95
CA LYS A 179 12.37 4.17 15.11
C LYS A 179 12.48 4.96 16.43
N GLY A 180 12.88 6.24 16.35
CA GLY A 180 13.24 7.03 17.53
C GLY A 180 14.60 6.65 18.10
N GLU A 181 15.03 7.37 19.13
CA GLU A 181 16.28 7.07 19.86
C GLU A 181 17.52 6.89 18.97
N ASN A 182 17.66 7.71 17.93
CA ASN A 182 18.77 7.64 16.97
C ASN A 182 18.85 6.29 16.23
N ARG A 183 17.70 5.71 15.91
CA ARG A 183 17.57 4.44 15.16
C ARG A 183 16.62 4.59 13.99
N TRP A 184 16.91 3.86 12.92
CA TRP A 184 16.08 3.87 11.70
C TRP A 184 16.00 2.48 11.10
N LEU A 185 14.90 2.19 10.42
CA LEU A 185 14.83 1.08 9.47
C LEU A 185 15.07 1.63 8.07
N ALA A 186 15.90 0.94 7.29
CA ALA A 186 16.14 1.24 5.89
C ALA A 186 15.86 -0.01 5.05
N GLY A 187 15.02 0.12 4.03
CA GLY A 187 14.65 -0.97 3.14
C GLY A 187 15.10 -0.72 1.71
N GLY A 188 15.48 -1.79 1.03
CA GLY A 188 15.93 -1.71 -0.34
C GLY A 188 16.48 -3.04 -0.82
N LYS A 189 17.64 -3.01 -1.49
CA LYS A 189 18.27 -4.23 -2.04
C LYS A 189 19.78 -4.21 -1.93
N ILE A 190 20.37 -5.41 -1.87
CA ILE A 190 21.80 -5.65 -2.01
C ILE A 190 22.03 -6.12 -3.45
N LEU A 191 22.92 -5.46 -4.19
CA LEU A 191 23.30 -5.85 -5.55
C LEU A 191 24.34 -6.99 -5.48
N LEU A 192 24.09 -8.09 -6.16
CA LEU A 192 24.96 -9.27 -6.16
C LEU A 192 26.12 -9.13 -7.13
N SER A 193 26.04 -8.24 -8.10
CA SER A 193 27.13 -7.91 -8.99
C SER A 193 27.07 -6.45 -9.41
N ILE A 194 28.23 -5.81 -9.48
CA ILE A 194 28.37 -4.47 -10.03
C ILE A 194 28.97 -4.66 -11.43
N GLY A 195 28.11 -4.92 -12.41
CA GLY A 195 28.51 -5.10 -13.80
C GLY A 195 27.83 -4.11 -14.73
N ASN A 196 27.99 -4.32 -16.01
CA ASN A 196 27.32 -3.52 -17.05
C ASN A 196 25.91 -4.05 -17.35
N GLU A 197 25.33 -4.82 -16.46
CA GLU A 197 23.95 -5.31 -16.60
C GLU A 197 22.96 -4.20 -16.26
N ALA A 198 21.93 -4.05 -17.08
CA ALA A 198 20.89 -3.04 -16.86
C ALA A 198 20.11 -3.31 -15.55
N ASN A 199 19.90 -4.60 -15.25
CA ASN A 199 19.23 -5.04 -14.03
C ASN A 199 20.09 -6.14 -13.38
N PRO A 200 21.07 -5.78 -12.55
CA PRO A 200 21.87 -6.78 -11.84
C PRO A 200 21.01 -7.56 -10.84
N PRO A 201 21.25 -8.86 -10.65
CA PRO A 201 20.53 -9.63 -9.66
C PRO A 201 20.70 -9.01 -8.27
N SER A 202 19.64 -9.04 -7.48
CA SER A 202 19.60 -8.35 -6.20
C SER A 202 18.88 -9.19 -5.13
N ARG A 203 19.10 -8.85 -3.88
CA ARG A 203 18.41 -9.46 -2.72
C ARG A 203 17.66 -8.38 -1.96
N GLU A 204 16.40 -8.59 -1.69
CA GLU A 204 15.67 -7.66 -0.82
C GLU A 204 16.29 -7.66 0.59
N ALA A 205 16.41 -6.47 1.17
CA ALA A 205 17.08 -6.31 2.47
C ALA A 205 16.43 -5.20 3.30
N VAL A 206 16.38 -5.45 4.62
CA VAL A 206 16.01 -4.45 5.63
C VAL A 206 17.13 -4.33 6.63
N PHE A 207 17.53 -3.11 6.94
CA PHE A 207 18.62 -2.79 7.87
C PHE A 207 18.08 -2.00 9.06
N ASP A 208 18.61 -2.31 10.25
CA ASP A 208 18.48 -1.51 11.47
C ASP A 208 19.72 -0.63 11.57
N ILE A 209 19.54 0.67 11.42
CA ILE A 209 20.63 1.64 11.44
C ILE A 209 20.59 2.38 12.77
N ILE A 210 21.71 2.38 13.48
CA ILE A 210 21.81 2.93 14.83
C ILE A 210 22.97 3.93 14.88
N TYR A 211 22.66 5.17 15.26
CA TYR A 211 23.68 6.18 15.52
C TYR A 211 24.07 6.14 17.00
N ASN A 212 25.32 5.82 17.25
CA ASN A 212 25.89 5.82 18.61
C ASN A 212 26.50 7.19 18.91
N THR A 213 25.89 7.95 19.78
CA THR A 213 26.29 9.32 20.15
C THR A 213 27.62 9.38 20.88
N GLN A 214 28.03 8.31 21.59
CA GLN A 214 29.30 8.29 22.37
C GLN A 214 30.53 8.22 21.48
N ASN A 215 30.47 7.41 20.42
CA ASN A 215 31.63 7.23 19.54
C ASN A 215 31.40 7.85 18.13
N GLN A 216 30.24 8.45 17.92
CA GLN A 216 29.84 9.12 16.66
C GLN A 216 29.86 8.18 15.43
N LEU A 217 29.44 6.91 15.61
CA LEU A 217 29.45 5.88 14.58
C LEU A 217 28.02 5.44 14.24
N LEU A 218 27.86 5.07 12.97
CA LEU A 218 26.64 4.42 12.49
C LEU A 218 26.84 2.92 12.34
N UNK A 219 25.99 2.12 12.81
CA UNK A 219 25.96 0.84 12.74
C UNK A 219 24.96 0.47 11.81
N ILE A 220 25.23 -0.34 11.02
CA ILE A 220 24.28 -0.87 10.02
C ILE A 220 24.15 -2.37 10.23
N ASN A 221 23.01 -2.81 10.70
CA ASN A 221 22.76 -4.21 11.06
C ASN A 221 21.68 -4.79 10.15
N PRO A 222 21.91 -5.90 9.42
CA PRO A 222 20.85 -6.50 8.62
C PRO A 222 19.81 -7.17 9.54
N LEU A 223 18.54 -6.86 9.36
CA LEU A 223 17.40 -7.52 10.02
C LEU A 223 16.80 -8.60 9.14
N HIS A 224 16.80 -8.36 7.83
CA HIS A 224 16.30 -9.30 6.85
C HIS A 224 17.13 -9.21 5.57
N ILE A 225 17.50 -10.36 5.03
CA ILE A 225 18.03 -10.49 3.66
C ILE A 225 17.39 -11.75 3.08
N ASP A 226 16.75 -11.64 1.90
CA ASP A 226 16.25 -12.81 1.22
C ASP A 226 17.35 -13.36 0.30
N TYR A 227 17.89 -14.51 0.66
CA TYR A 227 18.95 -15.19 -0.08
C TYR A 227 18.42 -16.07 -1.23
N SER A 228 17.10 -16.25 -1.35
CA SER A 228 16.51 -17.23 -2.26
C SER A 228 16.04 -16.64 -3.58
N ASN A 229 15.62 -15.39 -3.60
CA ASN A 229 14.99 -14.77 -4.76
C ASN A 229 15.53 -13.38 -5.03
N ASP A 230 15.51 -12.96 -6.29
CA ASP A 230 15.77 -11.57 -6.66
C ASP A 230 14.63 -10.70 -6.17
N GLY A 231 14.96 -9.53 -5.63
CA GLY A 231 13.92 -8.62 -5.13
C GLY A 231 14.47 -7.39 -4.45
N GLU A 232 13.55 -6.55 -4.03
CA GLU A 232 13.84 -5.33 -3.27
C GLU A 232 12.67 -4.99 -2.34
N ILE A 233 12.97 -4.34 -1.23
CA ILE A 233 11.96 -3.70 -0.38
C ILE A 233 11.64 -2.36 -1.02
N HIS A 234 10.35 -2.10 -1.26
CA HIS A 234 9.86 -0.90 -1.92
C HIS A 234 9.49 0.21 -0.93
N SER A 235 8.83 -0.15 0.17
CA SER A 235 8.39 0.83 1.17
C SER A 235 8.45 0.26 2.59
N ILE A 236 8.58 1.15 3.57
CA ILE A 236 8.47 0.83 5.00
C ILE A 236 7.56 1.89 5.62
N ILE A 237 6.62 1.46 6.46
CA ILE A 237 5.80 2.36 7.28
C ILE A 237 5.95 2.03 8.76
N ALA A 238 5.73 3.02 9.61
CA ALA A 238 5.52 2.84 11.03
C ALA A 238 4.03 2.63 11.28
N LEU A 239 3.68 1.66 12.12
CA LEU A 239 2.29 1.35 12.49
C LEU A 239 1.92 2.07 13.78
N GLU A 240 0.63 2.30 14.01
CA GLU A 240 0.12 2.99 15.20
C GLU A 240 0.53 2.29 16.51
N ASP A 241 0.68 0.97 16.50
CA ASP A 241 1.10 0.18 17.67
C ASP A 241 2.61 0.26 17.96
N GLY A 242 3.37 0.96 17.12
CA GLY A 242 4.83 1.11 17.24
C GLY A 242 5.64 0.02 16.55
N ALA A 243 5.00 -0.92 15.88
CA ALA A 243 5.67 -1.87 14.98
C ALA A 243 6.00 -1.19 13.63
N PHE A 244 6.70 -1.88 12.76
CA PHE A 244 7.04 -1.41 11.42
C PHE A 244 6.66 -2.47 10.40
N PHE A 245 6.25 -2.03 9.23
CA PHE A 245 5.87 -2.94 8.16
C PHE A 245 6.63 -2.60 6.88
N ALA A 246 7.27 -3.59 6.28
CA ALA A 246 8.03 -3.46 5.02
C ALA A 246 7.33 -4.21 3.90
N ALA A 247 7.14 -3.55 2.77
CA ALA A 247 6.59 -4.11 1.54
C ALA A 247 7.73 -4.44 0.57
N GLY A 248 7.78 -5.68 0.09
CA GLY A 248 8.84 -6.14 -0.80
C GLY A 248 8.35 -6.94 -2.00
N THR A 249 9.25 -7.16 -2.95
CA THR A 249 9.01 -7.94 -4.17
C THR A 249 8.57 -9.37 -3.84
N ASN A 250 9.20 -9.99 -2.85
CA ASN A 250 8.96 -11.39 -2.52
C ASN A 250 8.08 -11.53 -1.28
N LYS A 251 8.27 -10.66 -0.29
CA LYS A 251 7.62 -10.79 1.01
C LYS A 251 7.23 -9.43 1.57
N ALA A 252 6.15 -9.43 2.34
CA ALA A 252 5.85 -8.36 3.26
C ALA A 252 6.30 -8.80 4.66
N ILE A 253 6.85 -7.87 5.46
CA ILE A 253 7.48 -8.22 6.74
C ILE A 253 7.05 -7.23 7.82
N MET A 254 6.48 -7.74 8.91
CA MET A 254 6.16 -6.95 10.10
C MET A 254 7.28 -7.10 11.13
N PHE A 255 7.83 -5.99 11.58
CA PHE A 255 8.89 -5.92 12.59
C PHE A 255 8.28 -5.42 13.90
N GLY A 256 7.90 -6.34 14.77
CA GLY A 256 7.50 -6.05 16.15
C GLY A 256 8.72 -5.86 17.07
N ALA A 257 8.46 -5.63 18.34
CA ALA A 257 9.51 -5.35 19.33
C ALA A 257 10.54 -6.51 19.46
N ASN A 258 10.07 -7.75 19.37
CA ASN A 258 10.92 -8.94 19.61
C ASN A 258 10.84 -9.98 18.50
N GLU A 259 9.90 -9.85 17.57
CA GLU A 259 9.62 -10.85 16.54
C GLU A 259 9.42 -10.20 15.19
N HIS A 260 9.70 -10.95 14.15
CA HIS A 260 9.46 -10.55 12.77
C HIS A 260 8.51 -11.58 12.14
N THR A 261 7.36 -11.11 11.68
CA THR A 261 6.37 -11.95 10.99
C THR A 261 6.50 -11.72 9.49
N LYS A 262 6.61 -12.79 8.71
CA LYS A 262 6.74 -12.74 7.25
C LYS A 262 5.45 -13.21 6.61
N PHE A 263 4.99 -12.48 5.62
CA PHE A 263 3.83 -12.78 4.80
C PHE A 263 4.32 -13.03 3.36
N GLU A 264 3.96 -14.16 2.79
CA GLU A 264 4.40 -14.60 1.44
C GLU A 264 3.54 -13.90 0.37
N HIS A 265 3.56 -12.56 0.40
CA HIS A 265 2.82 -11.70 -0.52
C HIS A 265 3.72 -10.60 -1.04
N SER A 266 3.83 -10.51 -2.36
CA SER A 266 4.50 -9.41 -3.05
C SER A 266 3.70 -8.13 -2.86
N SER A 267 4.39 -7.02 -2.59
CA SER A 267 3.75 -5.72 -2.47
C SER A 267 4.74 -4.58 -2.73
N ARG A 268 4.25 -3.49 -3.30
CA ARG A 268 5.03 -2.28 -3.52
C ARG A 268 4.69 -1.20 -2.52
N VAL A 269 3.41 -1.10 -2.18
CA VAL A 269 2.88 -0.07 -1.28
C VAL A 269 2.18 -0.76 -0.11
N VAL A 270 2.44 -0.27 1.08
CA VAL A 270 1.77 -0.69 2.31
C VAL A 270 1.13 0.54 2.97
N ILE A 271 -0.07 0.38 3.50
CA ILE A 271 -0.83 1.44 4.19
C ILE A 271 -1.54 0.81 5.38
N GLU A 272 -1.49 1.47 6.53
CA GLU A 272 -2.34 1.14 7.68
C GLU A 272 -3.58 2.03 7.62
N ASP A 273 -4.77 1.45 7.76
CA ASP A 273 -6.01 2.22 7.77
C ASP A 273 -6.40 2.65 9.21
N LEU A 274 -7.48 3.44 9.34
CA LEU A 274 -7.95 3.96 10.63
C LEU A 274 -8.42 2.86 11.61
N ASN A 275 -8.58 1.65 11.15
CA ASN A 275 -8.98 0.50 11.98
C ASN A 275 -7.77 -0.34 12.43
N GLY A 276 -6.57 0.02 11.96
CA GLY A 276 -5.33 -0.73 12.20
C GLY A 276 -5.15 -1.92 11.26
N ASP A 277 -5.97 -2.02 10.21
CA ASP A 277 -5.78 -3.05 9.17
C ASP A 277 -4.67 -2.60 8.21
N ILE A 278 -3.79 -3.52 7.84
CA ILE A 278 -2.66 -3.26 6.94
C ILE A 278 -3.05 -3.70 5.52
N TRP A 279 -2.96 -2.78 4.57
CA TRP A 279 -3.32 -3.00 3.17
C TRP A 279 -2.06 -3.04 2.31
N LEU A 280 -1.91 -4.10 1.52
CA LEU A 280 -0.79 -4.34 0.62
C LEU A 280 -1.27 -4.27 -0.83
N TYR A 281 -0.61 -3.44 -1.60
CA TYR A 281 -0.88 -3.28 -3.04
C TYR A 281 0.35 -3.71 -3.83
N GLY A 282 0.13 -4.56 -4.82
CA GLY A 282 1.18 -5.17 -5.61
C GLY A 282 1.56 -4.37 -6.86
N THR A 283 1.26 -4.90 -8.04
CA THR A 283 1.74 -4.35 -9.31
C THR A 283 0.59 -4.10 -10.30
N THR A 284 0.90 -3.46 -11.42
CA THR A 284 -0.02 -3.30 -12.54
C THR A 284 -0.59 -4.65 -12.96
N GLY A 285 -1.90 -4.73 -13.13
CA GLY A 285 -2.62 -5.93 -13.52
C GLY A 285 -3.13 -6.78 -12.37
N ASP A 286 -2.75 -6.48 -11.13
CA ASP A 286 -3.32 -7.18 -9.96
C ASP A 286 -4.81 -6.84 -9.81
N ASP A 287 -5.63 -7.86 -9.65
CA ASP A 287 -7.08 -7.74 -9.44
C ASP A 287 -7.46 -7.94 -7.96
N PHE A 288 -6.48 -7.78 -7.08
CA PHE A 288 -6.69 -7.97 -5.63
C PHE A 288 -5.74 -7.07 -4.81
N UNK A 289 -5.96 -6.73 -3.57
CA UNK A 289 -5.25 -6.21 -2.67
C UNK A 289 -5.16 -7.16 -1.68
N VAL A 290 -4.25 -7.20 -0.74
CA VAL A 290 -4.16 -8.07 0.44
C VAL A 290 -4.36 -7.23 1.70
N ARG A 291 -5.22 -7.68 2.57
CA ARG A 291 -5.47 -7.03 3.86
C ARG A 291 -5.02 -7.94 4.99
N ILE A 292 -4.30 -7.39 5.94
CA ILE A 292 -3.89 -8.10 7.17
C ILE A 292 -4.63 -7.43 8.32
N SER A 293 -5.45 -8.21 9.02
CA SER A 293 -6.29 -7.76 10.14
C SER A 293 -6.10 -8.72 11.30
N GLU A 294 -5.72 -8.21 12.47
CA GLU A 294 -5.46 -9.04 13.67
C GLU A 294 -4.48 -10.20 13.40
N GLY A 295 -3.55 -10.02 12.46
CA GLY A 295 -2.55 -11.04 12.09
C GLY A 295 -3.05 -12.08 11.09
N GLU A 296 -4.32 -12.04 10.67
CA GLU A 296 -4.88 -12.90 9.62
C GLU A 296 -4.83 -12.20 8.26
N VAL A 297 -4.61 -12.99 7.22
CA VAL A 297 -4.45 -12.49 5.85
C VAL A 297 -5.74 -12.71 5.07
N TYR A 298 -6.25 -11.66 4.46
CA TYR A 298 -7.44 -11.67 3.61
C TYR A 298 -7.06 -11.18 2.22
N VAL A 299 -7.50 -11.90 1.19
CA VAL A 299 -7.36 -11.46 -0.20
C VAL A 299 -8.68 -10.81 -0.61
N GLU A 300 -8.62 -9.51 -0.90
CA GLU A 300 -9.78 -8.70 -1.27
C GLU A 300 -9.74 -8.46 -2.78
N SER A 301 -10.77 -8.89 -3.48
CA SER A 301 -10.86 -8.74 -4.94
C SER A 301 -11.21 -7.30 -5.32
N LEU A 302 -10.56 -6.80 -6.35
CA LEU A 302 -10.90 -5.52 -6.98
C LEU A 302 -11.86 -5.78 -8.14
N SER A 303 -12.79 -4.86 -8.38
CA SER A 303 -13.75 -4.96 -9.49
C SER A 303 -13.07 -4.86 -10.87
N GLU A 304 -11.92 -4.19 -10.91
CA GLU A 304 -11.08 -4.06 -12.10
C GLU A 304 -9.61 -4.11 -11.67
N PRO A 305 -8.73 -4.73 -12.46
CA PRO A 305 -7.29 -4.75 -12.13
C PRO A 305 -6.70 -3.34 -12.05
N LEU A 306 -5.60 -3.18 -11.27
CA LEU A 306 -4.88 -1.92 -11.16
C LEU A 306 -4.38 -1.49 -12.55
N UNK A 307 -4.64 -0.44 -12.81
CA UNK A 307 -4.30 0.05 -14.03
C UNK A 307 -3.04 0.66 -14.12
N PHE A 308 -2.42 0.91 -12.98
CA PHE A 308 -1.13 1.59 -12.84
C PHE A 308 -0.22 0.83 -11.85
N LEU A 309 1.07 1.14 -11.90
CA LEU A 309 2.05 0.63 -10.95
C LEU A 309 2.01 1.53 -9.69
N PRO A 310 1.55 1.02 -8.53
CA PRO A 310 1.51 1.86 -7.32
C PRO A 310 2.91 2.30 -6.89
N GLU A 311 3.06 3.58 -6.57
CA GLU A 311 4.30 4.16 -6.07
C GLU A 311 4.15 4.70 -4.65
N ILE A 312 3.01 5.32 -4.35
CA ILE A 312 2.71 5.93 -3.05
C ILE A 312 1.29 5.58 -2.62
N GLY A 313 1.10 5.37 -1.31
CA GLY A 313 -0.19 5.22 -0.69
C GLY A 313 -0.26 5.96 0.64
N PHE A 314 -1.42 6.52 0.94
CA PHE A 314 -1.66 7.30 2.16
C PHE A 314 -3.16 7.35 2.49
N LEU A 315 -3.44 7.89 3.67
CA LEU A 315 -4.84 8.11 4.08
C LEU A 315 -5.23 9.57 3.89
N UNK A 316 -6.29 9.74 3.26
CA UNK A 316 -6.79 11.00 3.08
C UNK A 316 -8.25 10.98 3.36
N ASP A 317 -8.78 11.66 4.32
CA ASP A 317 -10.21 11.70 4.74
C ASP A 317 -10.80 10.30 5.04
N GLY A 318 -10.04 9.46 5.71
CA GLY A 318 -10.46 8.11 6.05
C GLY A 318 -10.48 7.13 4.89
N LYS A 319 -9.97 7.54 3.74
CA LYS A 319 -9.87 6.68 2.55
C LYS A 319 -8.42 6.38 2.24
N ILE A 320 -8.16 5.18 1.76
CA ILE A 320 -6.86 4.85 1.19
C ILE A 320 -6.79 5.50 -0.19
N VAL A 321 -5.73 6.25 -0.43
CA VAL A 321 -5.42 6.82 -1.72
C VAL A 321 -4.11 6.20 -2.21
N LEU A 322 -4.18 5.55 -3.37
CA LEU A 322 -2.99 5.07 -4.09
C LEU A 322 -2.71 6.00 -5.24
N HIS A 323 -1.44 6.29 -5.46
CA HIS A 323 -0.97 7.05 -6.61
C HIS A 323 0.15 6.27 -7.30
N GLY A 324 0.18 6.32 -8.63
CA GLY A 324 1.20 5.60 -9.38
C GLY A 324 1.25 5.96 -10.86
N VAL A 325 2.00 5.19 -11.61
CA VAL A 325 2.27 5.44 -13.03
C VAL A 325 1.74 4.29 -13.89
N SER A 326 0.98 4.63 -14.93
CA SER A 326 0.45 3.69 -15.92
C SER A 326 1.51 3.35 -16.99
N ASP A 327 1.27 2.31 -17.75
CA ASP A 327 2.18 1.84 -18.82
C ASP A 327 2.45 2.91 -19.89
N ASP A 328 1.52 3.85 -20.10
CA ASP A 328 1.70 4.95 -21.05
C ASP A 328 2.45 6.15 -20.43
N GLY A 329 2.84 6.06 -19.17
CA GLY A 329 3.54 7.11 -18.42
C GLY A 329 2.63 8.16 -17.78
N SER A 330 1.31 7.99 -17.87
CA SER A 330 0.39 8.89 -17.16
C SER A 330 0.33 8.56 -15.67
N HIS A 331 -0.02 9.55 -14.86
CA HIS A 331 -0.14 9.39 -13.41
C HIS A 331 -1.62 9.24 -13.03
N GLU A 332 -1.91 8.19 -12.30
CA GLU A 332 -3.28 7.82 -11.91
C GLU A 332 -3.40 7.65 -10.40
N ALA A 333 -4.63 7.74 -9.90
CA ALA A 333 -4.95 7.55 -8.50
C ALA A 333 -6.15 6.60 -8.35
N LEU A 334 -6.15 5.83 -7.24
CA LEU A 334 -7.24 4.95 -6.84
C LEU A 334 -7.61 5.28 -5.40
N ASN A 335 -8.90 5.34 -5.12
CA ASN A 335 -9.41 5.61 -3.78
C ASN A 335 -10.19 4.40 -3.26
N UNK A 336 -9.82 3.92 -2.16
CA UNK A 336 -10.40 2.95 -1.70
C UNK A 336 -11.04 3.34 -0.56
N ASP A 337 -12.31 3.38 -0.38
CA ASP A 337 -13.13 3.71 0.79
C ASP A 337 -13.26 2.48 1.71
N VAL A 338 -12.49 2.43 2.76
CA VAL A 338 -12.44 1.27 3.67
C VAL A 338 -13.74 1.11 4.50
N ASP A 339 -14.47 2.19 4.75
CA ASP A 339 -15.75 2.14 5.46
C ASP A 339 -16.86 1.50 4.60
N ALA A 340 -16.83 1.71 3.30
CA ALA A 340 -17.78 1.09 2.37
C ALA A 340 -17.68 -0.45 2.40
N ARG A 341 -16.49 -0.98 2.61
CA ARG A 341 -16.22 -2.42 2.77
C ARG A 341 -16.99 -3.02 3.94
N GLY A 342 -16.95 -2.38 5.11
CA GLY A 342 -17.62 -2.87 6.31
C GLY A 342 -19.13 -3.02 6.13
N SER A 343 -19.77 -2.06 5.48
CA SER A 343 -21.22 -2.09 5.23
C SER A 343 -21.61 -3.19 4.25
N LEU A 344 -20.84 -3.41 3.19
CA LEU A 344 -21.10 -4.47 2.22
C LEU A 344 -20.81 -5.86 2.77
N THR A 345 -19.79 -6.02 3.60
CA THR A 345 -19.49 -7.30 4.24
C THR A 345 -20.64 -7.76 5.12
N SER A 346 -21.26 -6.84 5.88
CA SER A 346 -22.44 -7.18 6.70
C SER A 346 -23.67 -7.47 5.84
N LEU A 347 -23.89 -6.75 4.76
CA LEU A 347 -25.01 -6.96 3.85
C LEU A 347 -24.86 -8.27 3.06
N ARG A 348 -23.65 -8.63 2.66
CA ARG A 348 -23.37 -9.87 1.93
C ARG A 348 -23.86 -11.10 2.69
N GLY A 349 -23.54 -11.21 3.97
CA GLY A 349 -24.00 -12.32 4.81
C GLY A 349 -25.52 -12.42 4.84
N ILE A 350 -26.22 -11.29 4.90
CA ILE A 350 -27.69 -11.24 4.86
C ILE A 350 -28.18 -11.71 3.48
N PHE A 351 -27.59 -11.25 2.40
CA PHE A 351 -27.96 -11.64 1.03
C PHE A 351 -27.67 -13.13 0.78
N ASP A 352 -26.57 -13.66 1.20
CA ASP A 352 -26.22 -15.09 1.15
C ASP A 352 -27.26 -15.92 1.89
N PHE A 353 -27.60 -15.51 3.09
CA PHE A 353 -28.60 -16.18 3.91
C PHE A 353 -29.99 -16.15 3.26
N UNK A 354 -30.33 -15.16 2.68
CA UNK A 354 -31.47 -15.01 2.08
C UNK A 354 -31.66 -15.81 0.92
N PHE A 355 -30.60 -15.80 0.22
CA PHE A 355 -30.56 -16.58 -1.02
C PHE A 355 -30.62 -18.08 -0.76
N ILE A 356 -29.86 -18.57 0.19
CA ILE A 356 -29.88 -19.99 0.61
C ILE A 356 -31.29 -20.39 1.08
N ILE A 357 -31.89 -19.59 1.97
CA ILE A 357 -33.25 -19.89 2.49
C ILE A 357 -34.29 -19.90 1.36
N SER A 358 -34.25 -18.87 0.49
CA SER A 358 -35.18 -18.76 -0.64
C SER A 358 -35.02 -19.95 -1.60
N SER A 359 -33.79 -20.32 -1.91
CA SER A 359 -33.48 -21.43 -2.79
C SER A 359 -33.97 -22.78 -2.18
N LEU A 360 -33.73 -22.99 -0.88
CA LEU A 360 -34.19 -24.19 -0.18
C LEU A 360 -35.72 -24.31 -0.15
N LEU A 361 -36.42 -23.17 0.08
CA LEU A 361 -37.88 -23.15 0.06
C LEU A 361 -38.42 -23.51 -1.33
N VAL A 362 -37.86 -22.93 -2.39
CA VAL A 362 -38.30 -23.20 -3.76
C VAL A 362 -38.01 -24.66 -4.13
N ILE A 363 -36.79 -25.15 -3.83
CA ILE A 363 -36.42 -26.57 -4.06
C ILE A 363 -37.35 -27.50 -3.29
N GLY A 364 -37.66 -27.18 -2.02
CA GLY A 364 -38.57 -27.94 -1.18
C GLY A 364 -39.98 -28.03 -1.78
N LEU A 365 -40.54 -26.91 -2.24
CA LEU A 365 -41.84 -26.86 -2.90
C LEU A 365 -41.84 -27.64 -4.22
N MET A 366 -40.78 -27.51 -5.02
CA MET A 366 -40.65 -28.25 -6.28
C MET A 366 -40.56 -29.78 -6.02
N THR A 367 -39.78 -30.19 -5.03
CA THR A 367 -39.63 -31.59 -4.63
C THR A 367 -40.96 -32.15 -4.11
N TRP A 368 -41.69 -31.36 -3.31
CA TRP A 368 -43.02 -31.72 -2.82
C TRP A 368 -43.99 -31.94 -3.99
N ASN A 369 -44.04 -31.05 -4.95
CA ASN A 369 -44.94 -31.16 -6.12
C ASN A 369 -44.61 -32.39 -6.96
N VAL A 370 -43.31 -32.65 -7.18
CA VAL A 370 -42.86 -33.87 -7.89
C VAL A 370 -43.27 -35.15 -7.11
N GLY A 371 -43.04 -35.14 -5.80
CA GLY A 371 -43.44 -36.27 -4.94
C GLY A 371 -44.95 -36.55 -4.94
N ASP A 372 -45.74 -35.46 -4.90
CA ASP A 372 -47.19 -35.56 -4.96
C ASP A 372 -47.66 -36.09 -6.33
N ALA A 373 -47.10 -35.61 -7.45
CA ALA A 373 -47.38 -36.11 -8.79
C ALA A 373 -47.03 -37.57 -8.97
N ILE A 374 -45.86 -38.00 -8.42
CA ILE A 374 -45.48 -39.43 -8.43
C ILE A 374 -46.50 -40.25 -7.65
N SER A 375 -46.93 -39.79 -6.46
CA SER A 375 -47.87 -40.53 -5.59
C SER A 375 -49.26 -40.68 -6.22
N LYS A 376 -49.63 -39.73 -7.10
CA LYS A 376 -50.90 -39.77 -7.85
C LYS A 376 -50.82 -40.53 -9.19
N GLY A 377 -49.61 -40.94 -9.58
CA GLY A 377 -49.41 -41.67 -10.85
C GLY A 377 -49.51 -40.76 -12.08
N GLU A 378 -49.25 -39.47 -11.90
CA GLU A 378 -49.46 -38.46 -12.95
C GLU A 378 -48.19 -38.16 -13.77
N ILE A 379 -47.09 -38.86 -13.45
CA ILE A 379 -45.83 -38.71 -14.18
C ILE A 379 -45.73 -39.89 -15.17
N PHE A 380 -46.29 -39.80 -16.31
CA PHE A 380 -46.09 -40.65 -17.52
C PHE A 380 -47.38 -40.76 -18.31
#